data_c6127972f1aafe8c31c7b69f5e55d658
#
_entry.id   c6127972f1aafe8c31c7b69f5e55d658
#
_cell.length_a   1.000
_cell.length_b   1.000
_cell.length_c   1.000
_cell.angle_alpha   90.00
_cell.angle_beta   90.00
_cell.angle_gamma   90.00
#
_symmetry.space_group_name_H-M   'P 1'
#
loop_
_entity.id
_entity.type
_entity.pdbx_description
1 polymer ?
#
loop_
_entity_poly.entity_id
_entity_poly.type
_entity_poly.pdbx_seq_one_letter_code
_entity_poly.pdbx_strand_id
1 'polypeptide(L)'
;MIIEKYNKKKNVKYNKKYEKSRERQGKIWSEKVLDIFWPSICPFCGKVNRGGVCPLCRKAVEKLEIHEPRCLKCGKPIRCEEREFCHDCYNTEHIYERGLSVWLHKPPVNQAIYQLKYHNQRYVAKYFAQEICIKYAEEIRRWRPQALVPVPLHRKRRRKRGYNQAELLAEEIGKILGIPVVANLVKRVHYTGYQKKLDPIGRKKNLEHAFAPGGDPDRLPTDF
;
A
#
# COMPACT_ATOMS: atom_id res chain seq x y z
N MET A 1 11.71 -26.12 3.21
CA MET A 1 12.28 -26.45 1.86
C MET A 1 11.24 -26.75 0.78
N ILE A 2 10.18 -27.51 0.99
CA ILE A 2 9.15 -27.78 -0.05
C ILE A 2 8.22 -26.57 -0.27
N ILE A 3 7.82 -25.88 0.77
CA ILE A 3 6.94 -24.70 0.74
C ILE A 3 7.63 -23.49 0.07
N GLU A 4 8.92 -23.29 0.31
CA GLU A 4 9.70 -22.22 -0.34
C GLU A 4 9.83 -22.42 -1.85
N LYS A 5 10.08 -23.66 -2.32
CA LYS A 5 10.13 -23.97 -3.76
C LYS A 5 8.77 -23.81 -4.44
N TYR A 6 7.67 -24.11 -3.73
CA TYR A 6 6.30 -23.93 -4.23
C TYR A 6 5.94 -22.45 -4.37
N ASN A 7 6.25 -21.63 -3.37
CA ASN A 7 6.01 -20.17 -3.40
C ASN A 7 6.88 -19.46 -4.44
N LYS A 8 8.14 -19.86 -4.61
CA LYS A 8 9.04 -19.31 -5.63
C LYS A 8 8.57 -19.62 -7.05
N LYS A 9 8.09 -20.84 -7.32
CA LYS A 9 7.53 -21.22 -8.62
C LYS A 9 6.20 -20.53 -8.95
N LYS A 10 5.31 -20.32 -7.97
CA LYS A 10 4.05 -19.58 -8.19
C LYS A 10 4.28 -18.10 -8.43
N ASN A 11 5.17 -17.45 -7.68
CA ASN A 11 5.54 -16.05 -7.90
C ASN A 11 6.18 -15.84 -9.28
N VAL A 12 7.03 -16.74 -9.74
CA VAL A 12 7.61 -16.69 -11.10
C VAL A 12 6.52 -16.87 -12.18
N LYS A 13 5.54 -17.75 -11.98
CA LYS A 13 4.41 -17.94 -12.91
C LYS A 13 3.47 -16.74 -12.95
N TYR A 14 3.20 -16.11 -11.79
CA TYR A 14 2.37 -14.92 -11.69
C TYR A 14 3.06 -13.71 -12.30
N ASN A 15 4.34 -13.49 -12.02
CA ASN A 15 5.14 -12.45 -12.66
C ASN A 15 5.20 -12.60 -14.18
N LYS A 16 5.43 -13.81 -14.71
CA LYS A 16 5.38 -14.08 -16.16
C LYS A 16 4.00 -13.83 -16.76
N LYS A 17 2.91 -14.14 -16.05
CA LYS A 17 1.54 -13.89 -16.51
C LYS A 17 1.22 -12.39 -16.50
N TYR A 18 1.75 -11.64 -15.52
CA TYR A 18 1.57 -10.20 -15.42
C TYR A 18 2.44 -9.44 -16.44
N GLU A 19 3.68 -9.88 -16.67
CA GLU A 19 4.53 -9.38 -17.76
C GLU A 19 3.89 -9.64 -19.14
N LYS A 20 3.37 -10.85 -19.38
CA LYS A 20 2.61 -11.15 -20.60
C LYS A 20 1.31 -10.37 -20.75
N SER A 21 0.62 -10.00 -19.66
CA SER A 21 -0.56 -9.13 -19.75
C SER A 21 -0.19 -7.67 -20.06
N ARG A 22 0.98 -7.21 -19.63
CA ARG A 22 1.54 -5.90 -20.05
C ARG A 22 1.98 -5.91 -21.52
N GLU A 23 2.54 -7.01 -22.01
CA GLU A 23 2.94 -7.16 -23.41
C GLU A 23 1.73 -7.28 -24.36
N ARG A 24 0.60 -7.86 -23.90
CA ARG A 24 -0.63 -8.01 -24.70
C ARG A 24 -1.50 -6.76 -24.79
N GLN A 25 -1.33 -5.78 -23.93
CA GLN A 25 -1.87 -4.44 -24.15
C GLN A 25 -1.00 -3.76 -25.21
N GLY A 26 -1.22 -4.15 -26.46
CA GLY A 26 -0.57 -3.54 -27.62
C GLY A 26 -0.69 -2.02 -27.49
N LYS A 27 0.46 -1.35 -27.30
CA LYS A 27 0.52 0.10 -27.27
C LYS A 27 -0.07 0.62 -28.58
N ILE A 28 -1.24 1.20 -28.49
CA ILE A 28 -1.84 1.97 -29.59
C ILE A 28 -0.83 3.08 -29.93
N TRP A 29 -0.72 3.44 -31.19
CA TRP A 29 0.21 4.49 -31.68
C TRP A 29 0.11 5.80 -30.88
N SER A 30 -1.09 6.12 -30.36
CA SER A 30 -1.35 7.25 -29.48
C SER A 30 -0.57 7.22 -28.15
N GLU A 31 -0.34 6.03 -27.55
CA GLU A 31 0.43 5.90 -26.32
C GLU A 31 1.92 6.15 -26.54
N LYS A 32 2.48 5.78 -27.69
CA LYS A 32 3.87 6.08 -28.05
C LYS A 32 4.11 7.58 -28.21
N VAL A 33 3.16 8.30 -28.77
CA VAL A 33 3.23 9.77 -28.92
C VAL A 33 3.08 10.44 -27.54
N LEU A 34 2.18 9.94 -26.69
CA LEU A 34 2.02 10.43 -25.31
C LEU A 34 3.25 10.15 -24.45
N ASP A 35 3.95 9.03 -24.63
CA ASP A 35 5.21 8.70 -23.94
C ASP A 35 6.37 9.65 -24.29
N ILE A 36 6.31 10.35 -25.45
CA ILE A 36 7.29 11.37 -25.84
C ILE A 36 7.05 12.68 -25.06
N PHE A 37 5.79 13.10 -24.94
CA PHE A 37 5.41 14.34 -24.24
C PHE A 37 5.24 14.15 -22.72
N TRP A 38 4.92 12.92 -22.27
CA TRP A 38 4.70 12.56 -20.88
C TRP A 38 5.47 11.27 -20.53
N PRO A 39 6.80 11.34 -20.44
CA PRO A 39 7.59 10.15 -20.16
C PRO A 39 7.31 9.58 -18.77
N SER A 40 7.25 8.26 -18.68
CA SER A 40 7.14 7.57 -17.38
C SER A 40 8.28 7.95 -16.45
N ILE A 41 7.97 8.20 -15.19
CA ILE A 41 8.92 8.66 -14.17
C ILE A 41 9.09 7.57 -13.13
N CYS A 42 10.33 7.31 -12.70
CA CYS A 42 10.61 6.37 -11.62
C CYS A 42 9.93 6.84 -10.31
N PRO A 43 9.07 6.02 -9.68
CA PRO A 43 8.31 6.40 -8.48
C PRO A 43 9.18 6.68 -7.25
N PHE A 44 10.45 6.28 -7.28
CA PHE A 44 11.38 6.43 -6.16
C PHE A 44 12.32 7.62 -6.29
N CYS A 45 12.94 7.82 -7.45
CA CYS A 45 13.94 8.88 -7.64
C CYS A 45 13.47 10.03 -8.53
N GLY A 46 12.30 9.93 -9.16
CA GLY A 46 11.76 10.97 -10.04
C GLY A 46 12.47 11.09 -11.41
N LYS A 47 13.46 10.25 -11.71
CA LYS A 47 14.12 10.26 -13.03
C LYS A 47 13.22 9.65 -14.09
N VAL A 48 13.27 10.20 -15.29
CA VAL A 48 12.60 9.64 -16.46
C VAL A 48 13.10 8.22 -16.71
N ASN A 49 12.16 7.28 -16.82
CA ASN A 49 12.48 5.88 -17.09
C ASN A 49 11.29 5.18 -17.74
N ARG A 50 11.38 4.84 -19.00
CA ARG A 50 10.29 4.21 -19.79
C ARG A 50 9.79 2.88 -19.23
N GLY A 51 10.57 2.22 -18.38
CA GLY A 51 10.25 0.95 -17.74
C GLY A 51 9.60 1.06 -16.34
N GLY A 52 9.16 2.25 -15.92
CA GLY A 52 8.62 2.47 -14.56
C GLY A 52 9.73 2.66 -13.54
N VAL A 53 10.06 1.64 -12.73
CA VAL A 53 11.16 1.73 -11.74
C VAL A 53 12.52 1.58 -12.43
N CYS A 54 13.41 2.55 -12.24
CA CYS A 54 14.76 2.47 -12.82
C CYS A 54 15.59 1.34 -12.17
N PRO A 55 16.59 0.78 -12.86
CA PRO A 55 17.38 -0.37 -12.38
C PRO A 55 18.05 -0.14 -11.02
N LEU A 56 18.54 1.07 -10.76
CA LEU A 56 19.19 1.43 -9.48
C LEU A 56 18.16 1.39 -8.33
N CYS A 57 16.98 2.00 -8.52
CA CYS A 57 15.94 1.99 -7.51
C CYS A 57 15.37 0.59 -7.31
N ARG A 58 15.23 -0.21 -8.37
CA ARG A 58 14.78 -1.61 -8.28
C ARG A 58 15.69 -2.41 -7.34
N LYS A 59 17.00 -2.41 -7.58
CA LYS A 59 17.98 -3.08 -6.70
C LYS A 59 17.94 -2.56 -5.25
N ALA A 60 17.73 -1.25 -5.06
CA ALA A 60 17.67 -0.66 -3.73
C ALA A 60 16.39 -1.06 -2.98
N VAL A 61 15.26 -1.15 -3.68
CA VAL A 61 13.95 -1.52 -3.11
C VAL A 61 13.87 -3.01 -2.80
N GLU A 62 14.43 -3.87 -3.64
CA GLU A 62 14.54 -5.31 -3.39
C GLU A 62 15.23 -5.62 -2.06
N LYS A 63 16.28 -4.87 -1.70
CA LYS A 63 16.97 -5.00 -0.41
C LYS A 63 16.13 -4.56 0.80
N LEU A 64 15.05 -3.84 0.56
CA LEU A 64 14.14 -3.34 1.59
C LEU A 64 12.88 -4.18 1.71
N GLU A 65 12.71 -5.18 0.87
CA GLU A 65 11.57 -6.09 1.00
C GLU A 65 11.57 -6.81 2.34
N ILE A 66 10.38 -6.89 2.91
CA ILE A 66 10.16 -7.64 4.14
C ILE A 66 9.86 -9.09 3.77
N HIS A 67 10.75 -9.98 4.19
CA HIS A 67 10.60 -11.43 4.06
C HIS A 67 10.25 -12.04 5.42
N GLU A 68 9.93 -13.32 5.41
CA GLU A 68 9.80 -14.09 6.66
C GLU A 68 11.18 -14.25 7.33
N PRO A 69 11.24 -14.28 8.66
CA PRO A 69 10.12 -14.20 9.60
C PRO A 69 9.61 -12.77 9.80
N ARG A 70 8.29 -12.62 9.85
CA ARG A 70 7.61 -11.34 10.09
C ARG A 70 6.53 -11.47 11.16
N CYS A 71 6.25 -10.38 11.87
CA CYS A 71 5.20 -10.32 12.86
C CYS A 71 3.84 -10.63 12.24
N LEU A 72 3.13 -11.63 12.73
CA LEU A 72 1.82 -12.04 12.23
C LEU A 72 0.76 -10.93 12.41
N LYS A 73 0.95 -10.04 13.39
CA LYS A 73 0.01 -8.96 13.67
C LYS A 73 0.22 -7.73 12.78
N CYS A 74 1.44 -7.20 12.66
CA CYS A 74 1.70 -5.93 11.96
C CYS A 74 2.56 -6.04 10.69
N GLY A 75 3.06 -7.24 10.35
CA GLY A 75 3.92 -7.46 9.18
C GLY A 75 5.34 -6.88 9.30
N LYS A 76 5.75 -6.36 10.48
CA LYS A 76 7.11 -5.90 10.72
C LYS A 76 8.08 -7.09 10.71
N PRO A 77 9.31 -6.98 10.16
CA PRO A 77 10.28 -8.07 10.24
C PRO A 77 10.68 -8.34 11.69
N ILE A 78 10.84 -9.59 12.03
CA ILE A 78 11.34 -10.08 13.31
C ILE A 78 12.62 -10.89 13.08
N ARG A 79 13.49 -10.97 14.09
CA ARG A 79 14.79 -11.64 13.97
C ARG A 79 14.77 -13.12 14.34
N CYS A 80 13.71 -13.55 15.01
CA CYS A 80 13.59 -14.88 15.57
C CYS A 80 12.39 -15.59 14.94
N GLU A 81 12.62 -16.75 14.32
CA GLU A 81 11.58 -17.56 13.69
C GLU A 81 10.58 -18.14 14.71
N GLU A 82 11.03 -18.33 15.94
CA GLU A 82 10.20 -18.87 17.04
C GLU A 82 9.19 -17.84 17.57
N ARG A 83 9.34 -16.55 17.21
CA ARG A 83 8.42 -15.48 17.64
C ARG A 83 7.39 -15.19 16.59
N GLU A 84 6.12 -15.25 16.97
CA GLU A 84 5.01 -14.85 16.10
C GLU A 84 4.79 -13.33 16.07
N PHE A 85 5.12 -12.62 17.15
CA PHE A 85 4.86 -11.20 17.32
C PHE A 85 6.14 -10.40 17.59
N CYS A 86 6.22 -9.20 17.03
CA CYS A 86 7.26 -8.25 17.41
C CYS A 86 7.01 -7.72 18.83
N HIS A 87 8.04 -7.13 19.45
CA HIS A 87 7.97 -6.59 20.81
C HIS A 87 6.77 -5.65 21.01
N ASP A 88 6.51 -4.76 20.05
CA ASP A 88 5.40 -3.80 20.17
C ASP A 88 4.03 -4.50 20.18
N CYS A 89 3.82 -5.49 19.28
CA CYS A 89 2.56 -6.21 19.18
C CYS A 89 2.36 -7.23 20.29
N TYR A 90 3.42 -7.72 20.90
CA TYR A 90 3.35 -8.58 22.08
C TYR A 90 2.87 -7.80 23.31
N ASN A 91 3.32 -6.54 23.46
CA ASN A 91 3.01 -5.70 24.61
C ASN A 91 1.81 -4.75 24.39
N THR A 92 1.15 -4.80 23.24
CA THR A 92 0.03 -3.92 22.94
C THR A 92 -1.11 -4.70 22.34
N GLU A 93 -2.28 -4.57 22.95
CA GLU A 93 -3.50 -5.14 22.39
C GLU A 93 -3.93 -4.37 21.15
N HIS A 94 -4.23 -5.09 20.08
CA HIS A 94 -4.72 -4.56 18.82
C HIS A 94 -6.05 -5.19 18.45
N ILE A 95 -7.03 -4.37 18.10
CA ILE A 95 -8.38 -4.82 17.69
C ILE A 95 -8.41 -5.39 16.27
N TYR A 96 -7.42 -5.04 15.41
CA TYR A 96 -7.32 -5.62 14.07
C TYR A 96 -6.65 -7.01 14.12
N GLU A 97 -7.01 -7.88 13.20
CA GLU A 97 -6.46 -9.23 13.17
C GLU A 97 -5.03 -9.27 12.62
N ARG A 98 -4.81 -8.71 11.45
CA ARG A 98 -3.52 -8.79 10.74
C ARG A 98 -3.20 -7.51 9.99
N GLY A 99 -1.89 -7.29 9.79
CA GLY A 99 -1.34 -6.22 8.97
C GLY A 99 -0.27 -6.74 8.03
N LEU A 100 -0.16 -6.14 6.87
CA LEU A 100 0.83 -6.47 5.84
C LEU A 100 1.78 -5.30 5.62
N SER A 101 3.05 -5.62 5.42
CA SER A 101 4.09 -4.64 5.10
C SER A 101 4.96 -5.16 3.97
N VAL A 102 5.13 -4.35 2.91
CA VAL A 102 5.92 -4.74 1.74
C VAL A 102 7.39 -4.43 1.95
N TRP A 103 7.68 -3.21 2.43
CA TRP A 103 9.06 -2.72 2.55
C TRP A 103 9.35 -2.07 3.89
N LEU A 104 10.62 -2.06 4.23
CA LEU A 104 11.15 -1.21 5.30
C LEU A 104 10.99 0.27 4.93
N HIS A 105 10.60 1.10 5.89
CA HIS A 105 10.44 2.54 5.71
C HIS A 105 11.80 3.27 5.71
N LYS A 106 12.63 2.96 4.72
CA LYS A 106 13.97 3.54 4.48
C LYS A 106 14.05 4.13 3.06
N PRO A 107 15.08 4.95 2.74
CA PRO A 107 15.30 5.40 1.37
C PRO A 107 15.55 4.20 0.43
N PRO A 108 14.95 4.18 -0.77
CA PRO A 108 14.16 5.25 -1.41
C PRO A 108 12.64 5.17 -1.14
N VAL A 109 12.14 4.17 -0.41
CA VAL A 109 10.70 3.94 -0.18
C VAL A 109 10.05 5.10 0.58
N ASN A 110 10.67 5.57 1.66
CA ASN A 110 10.16 6.71 2.43
C ASN A 110 10.14 8.01 1.62
N GLN A 111 11.08 8.19 0.67
CA GLN A 111 11.10 9.32 -0.27
C GLN A 111 9.90 9.27 -1.22
N ALA A 112 9.61 8.10 -1.80
CA ALA A 112 8.43 7.91 -2.65
C ALA A 112 7.12 8.20 -1.89
N ILE A 113 7.00 7.75 -0.64
CA ILE A 113 5.86 8.07 0.23
C ILE A 113 5.77 9.58 0.50
N TYR A 114 6.90 10.26 0.65
CA TYR A 114 6.95 11.71 0.82
C TYR A 114 6.48 12.44 -0.45
N GLN A 115 6.94 12.01 -1.61
CA GLN A 115 6.52 12.53 -2.91
C GLN A 115 5.00 12.36 -3.12
N LEU A 116 4.46 11.17 -2.81
CA LEU A 116 3.02 10.91 -2.82
C LEU A 116 2.26 11.82 -1.85
N LYS A 117 2.81 12.17 -0.69
CA LYS A 117 2.11 12.97 0.33
C LYS A 117 2.16 14.48 0.07
N TYR A 118 3.23 14.99 -0.54
CA TYR A 118 3.53 16.42 -0.54
C TYR A 118 3.83 17.02 -1.91
N HIS A 119 4.12 16.21 -2.92
CA HIS A 119 4.52 16.67 -4.26
C HIS A 119 3.58 16.23 -5.38
N ASN A 120 2.33 15.87 -5.05
CA ASN A 120 1.28 15.50 -6.01
C ASN A 120 1.65 14.34 -6.96
N GLN A 121 2.60 13.48 -6.58
CA GLN A 121 3.03 12.36 -7.41
C GLN A 121 2.11 11.14 -7.21
N ARG A 122 0.87 11.26 -7.71
CA ARG A 122 -0.20 10.26 -7.51
C ARG A 122 0.11 8.90 -8.15
N TYR A 123 0.89 8.88 -9.23
CA TYR A 123 1.30 7.65 -9.92
C TYR A 123 2.05 6.67 -9.00
N VAL A 124 2.69 7.16 -7.92
CA VAL A 124 3.33 6.33 -6.90
C VAL A 124 2.32 5.38 -6.24
N ALA A 125 1.06 5.82 -6.05
CA ALA A 125 0.02 4.97 -5.46
C ALA A 125 -0.28 3.75 -6.34
N LYS A 126 -0.36 3.93 -7.66
CA LYS A 126 -0.56 2.85 -8.63
C LYS A 126 0.57 1.81 -8.55
N TYR A 127 1.83 2.27 -8.52
CA TYR A 127 2.97 1.37 -8.38
C TYR A 127 2.92 0.61 -7.05
N PHE A 128 2.66 1.29 -5.94
CA PHE A 128 2.57 0.65 -4.62
C PHE A 128 1.43 -0.37 -4.55
N ALA A 129 0.27 -0.07 -5.13
CA ALA A 129 -0.84 -1.00 -5.22
C ALA A 129 -0.46 -2.27 -6.00
N GLN A 130 0.24 -2.12 -7.12
CA GLN A 130 0.73 -3.25 -7.91
C GLN A 130 1.65 -4.15 -7.09
N GLU A 131 2.63 -3.58 -6.39
CA GLU A 131 3.57 -4.34 -5.57
C GLU A 131 2.88 -5.04 -4.38
N ILE A 132 1.93 -4.37 -3.73
CA ILE A 132 1.10 -4.99 -2.67
C ILE A 132 0.34 -6.19 -3.24
N CYS A 133 -0.30 -6.04 -4.40
CA CYS A 133 -1.05 -7.12 -5.01
C CYS A 133 -0.16 -8.26 -5.52
N ILE A 134 1.01 -7.95 -6.09
CA ILE A 134 1.98 -8.98 -6.49
C ILE A 134 2.39 -9.83 -5.29
N LYS A 135 2.65 -9.20 -4.16
CA LYS A 135 3.14 -9.88 -2.96
C LYS A 135 2.05 -10.59 -2.17
N TYR A 136 0.88 -9.97 -2.05
CA TYR A 136 -0.13 -10.35 -1.06
C TYR A 136 -1.53 -10.62 -1.60
N ALA A 137 -1.74 -10.67 -2.92
CA ALA A 137 -3.09 -10.89 -3.48
C ALA A 137 -3.76 -12.17 -2.94
N GLU A 138 -3.01 -13.28 -2.83
CA GLU A 138 -3.56 -14.54 -2.32
C GLU A 138 -3.90 -14.45 -0.83
N GLU A 139 -3.07 -13.77 -0.04
CA GLU A 139 -3.30 -13.58 1.40
C GLU A 139 -4.51 -12.66 1.64
N ILE A 140 -4.61 -11.56 0.90
CA ILE A 140 -5.75 -10.64 0.98
C ILE A 140 -7.05 -11.35 0.58
N ARG A 141 -7.05 -12.17 -0.48
CA ARG A 141 -8.25 -12.93 -0.88
C ARG A 141 -8.68 -13.97 0.17
N ARG A 142 -7.73 -14.58 0.87
CA ARG A 142 -8.06 -15.51 1.99
C ARG A 142 -8.78 -14.83 3.14
N TRP A 143 -8.53 -13.54 3.35
CA TRP A 143 -9.26 -12.75 4.37
C TRP A 143 -10.71 -12.46 3.97
N ARG A 144 -11.08 -12.68 2.70
CA ARG A 144 -12.42 -12.41 2.15
C ARG A 144 -12.92 -11.01 2.53
N PRO A 145 -12.16 -9.94 2.25
CA PRO A 145 -12.59 -8.60 2.63
C PRO A 145 -13.81 -8.20 1.84
N GLN A 146 -14.85 -7.71 2.52
CA GLN A 146 -16.07 -7.18 1.91
C GLN A 146 -15.80 -5.81 1.24
N ALA A 147 -14.90 -5.02 1.79
CA ALA A 147 -14.55 -3.72 1.25
C ALA A 147 -13.13 -3.28 1.67
N LEU A 148 -12.57 -2.35 0.90
CA LEU A 148 -11.38 -1.59 1.27
C LEU A 148 -11.82 -0.23 1.84
N VAL A 149 -11.42 0.05 3.07
CA VAL A 149 -11.76 1.31 3.75
C VAL A 149 -10.48 2.14 3.94
N PRO A 150 -10.27 3.19 3.14
CA PRO A 150 -9.08 4.02 3.28
C PRO A 150 -9.15 4.91 4.52
N VAL A 151 -8.08 4.97 5.31
CA VAL A 151 -7.99 5.89 6.44
C VAL A 151 -8.16 7.34 5.95
N PRO A 152 -9.16 8.09 6.47
CA PRO A 152 -9.49 9.41 5.97
C PRO A 152 -8.50 10.49 6.44
N LEU A 153 -8.33 11.50 5.60
CA LEU A 153 -7.68 12.76 5.97
C LEU A 153 -8.72 13.74 6.55
N HIS A 154 -8.29 14.56 7.52
CA HIS A 154 -9.09 15.71 7.94
C HIS A 154 -9.28 16.70 6.78
N ARG A 155 -10.46 17.37 6.69
CA ARG A 155 -10.86 18.28 5.60
C ARG A 155 -9.77 19.32 5.26
N LYS A 156 -9.15 19.95 6.26
CA LYS A 156 -8.06 20.93 6.06
C LYS A 156 -6.87 20.32 5.33
N ARG A 157 -6.45 19.08 5.69
CA ARG A 157 -5.36 18.39 4.99
C ARG A 157 -5.74 17.94 3.59
N ARG A 158 -6.98 17.44 3.40
CA ARG A 158 -7.49 17.05 2.07
C ARG A 158 -7.52 18.24 1.11
N ARG A 159 -7.98 19.42 1.58
CA ARG A 159 -7.96 20.65 0.79
C ARG A 159 -6.53 21.08 0.41
N LYS A 160 -5.59 21.07 1.37
CA LYS A 160 -4.18 21.43 1.11
C LYS A 160 -3.49 20.46 0.15
N ARG A 161 -3.79 19.17 0.23
CA ARG A 161 -3.13 18.11 -0.57
C ARG A 161 -3.84 17.85 -1.90
N GLY A 162 -5.14 18.14 -1.99
CA GLY A 162 -5.98 17.85 -3.15
C GLY A 162 -6.52 16.43 -3.23
N TYR A 163 -5.98 15.48 -2.45
CA TYR A 163 -6.38 14.05 -2.45
C TYR A 163 -6.02 13.35 -1.13
N ASN A 164 -6.60 12.17 -0.95
CA ASN A 164 -6.20 11.23 0.12
C ASN A 164 -5.35 10.11 -0.48
N GLN A 165 -4.11 9.99 -0.03
CA GLN A 165 -3.17 8.97 -0.53
C GLN A 165 -3.61 7.53 -0.22
N ALA A 166 -4.32 7.31 0.91
CA ALA A 166 -4.85 6.00 1.23
C ALA A 166 -6.02 5.62 0.32
N GLU A 167 -6.83 6.59 -0.10
CA GLU A 167 -7.94 6.42 -1.04
C GLU A 167 -7.40 6.04 -2.43
N LEU A 168 -6.42 6.78 -2.96
CA LEU A 168 -5.77 6.43 -4.22
C LEU A 168 -5.19 5.00 -4.21
N LEU A 169 -4.55 4.61 -3.09
CA LEU A 169 -3.99 3.28 -2.95
C LEU A 169 -5.09 2.21 -2.90
N ALA A 170 -6.16 2.44 -2.13
CA ALA A 170 -7.29 1.53 -2.03
C ALA A 170 -8.02 1.36 -3.38
N GLU A 171 -8.22 2.45 -4.12
CA GLU A 171 -8.82 2.41 -5.46
C GLU A 171 -8.02 1.54 -6.44
N GLU A 172 -6.69 1.70 -6.46
CA GLU A 172 -5.85 0.89 -7.34
C GLU A 172 -5.79 -0.58 -6.91
N ILE A 173 -5.76 -0.88 -5.60
CA ILE A 173 -5.85 -2.25 -5.08
C ILE A 173 -7.22 -2.85 -5.41
N GLY A 174 -8.30 -2.10 -5.20
CA GLY A 174 -9.67 -2.52 -5.48
C GLY A 174 -9.86 -2.89 -6.96
N LYS A 175 -9.33 -2.09 -7.89
CA LYS A 175 -9.33 -2.39 -9.34
C LYS A 175 -8.60 -3.70 -9.67
N ILE A 176 -7.46 -3.98 -9.00
CA ILE A 176 -6.65 -5.17 -9.28
C ILE A 176 -7.29 -6.44 -8.68
N LEU A 177 -7.85 -6.34 -7.48
CA LEU A 177 -8.35 -7.50 -6.73
C LEU A 177 -9.87 -7.73 -6.89
N GLY A 178 -10.59 -6.77 -7.48
CA GLY A 178 -12.06 -6.82 -7.58
C GLY A 178 -12.78 -6.54 -6.26
N ILE A 179 -12.16 -5.76 -5.34
CA ILE A 179 -12.71 -5.47 -4.02
C ILE A 179 -13.29 -4.04 -4.04
N PRO A 180 -14.54 -3.84 -3.61
CA PRO A 180 -15.16 -2.50 -3.55
C PRO A 180 -14.42 -1.58 -2.57
N VAL A 181 -14.40 -0.27 -2.88
CA VAL A 181 -13.79 0.74 -2.01
C VAL A 181 -14.88 1.62 -1.40
N VAL A 182 -14.95 1.66 -0.06
CA VAL A 182 -15.93 2.46 0.69
C VAL A 182 -15.20 3.60 1.42
N ALA A 183 -14.93 4.68 0.69
CA ALA A 183 -14.10 5.78 1.19
C ALA A 183 -14.80 6.67 2.24
N ASN A 184 -16.12 6.60 2.35
CA ASN A 184 -16.93 7.43 3.25
C ASN A 184 -17.41 6.71 4.53
N LEU A 185 -17.05 5.44 4.72
CA LEU A 185 -17.45 4.65 5.89
C LEU A 185 -16.88 5.22 7.20
N VAL A 186 -15.70 5.83 7.13
CA VAL A 186 -15.05 6.49 8.27
C VAL A 186 -14.75 7.94 7.92
N LYS A 187 -15.01 8.86 8.85
CA LYS A 187 -14.68 10.30 8.73
C LYS A 187 -13.65 10.69 9.77
N ARG A 188 -12.75 11.58 9.43
CA ARG A 188 -11.84 12.21 10.39
C ARG A 188 -12.42 13.54 10.81
N VAL A 189 -12.96 13.59 12.02
CA VAL A 189 -13.71 14.73 12.56
C VAL A 189 -12.79 15.75 13.24
N HIS A 190 -11.70 15.32 13.88
CA HIS A 190 -10.77 16.23 14.55
C HIS A 190 -9.48 16.44 13.76
N TYR A 191 -9.04 17.72 13.71
CA TYR A 191 -7.72 18.07 13.17
C TYR A 191 -6.67 17.79 14.24
N THR A 192 -5.83 16.80 13.99
CA THR A 192 -4.74 16.43 14.90
C THR A 192 -3.39 16.87 14.34
N GLY A 193 -2.42 17.13 15.21
CA GLY A 193 -1.05 17.44 14.83
C GLY A 193 -0.34 16.32 14.06
N TYR A 194 0.94 16.53 13.77
CA TYR A 194 1.76 15.52 13.11
C TYR A 194 2.14 14.40 14.08
N GLN A 195 1.68 13.18 13.81
CA GLN A 195 1.97 11.97 14.58
C GLN A 195 3.47 11.66 14.71
N LYS A 196 4.28 12.12 13.74
CA LYS A 196 5.72 11.83 13.68
C LYS A 196 6.49 12.42 14.88
N LYS A 197 5.97 13.48 15.50
CA LYS A 197 6.62 14.18 16.62
C LYS A 197 6.23 13.61 17.99
N LEU A 198 5.28 12.67 18.03
CA LEU A 198 4.72 12.11 19.26
C LEU A 198 5.31 10.74 19.57
N ASP A 199 5.46 10.45 20.85
CA ASP A 199 5.71 9.11 21.37
C ASP A 199 4.48 8.18 21.19
N PRO A 200 4.56 6.89 21.50
CA PRO A 200 3.44 5.96 21.33
C PRO A 200 2.19 6.35 22.13
N ILE A 201 2.34 6.82 23.35
CA ILE A 201 1.24 7.24 24.22
C ILE A 201 0.58 8.50 23.66
N GLY A 202 1.39 9.51 23.31
CA GLY A 202 0.92 10.74 22.68
C GLY A 202 0.21 10.49 21.34
N ARG A 203 0.65 9.50 20.55
CA ARG A 203 -0.05 9.10 19.31
C ARG A 203 -1.43 8.53 19.58
N LYS A 204 -1.59 7.67 20.59
CA LYS A 204 -2.86 7.11 21.01
C LYS A 204 -3.82 8.23 21.43
N LYS A 205 -3.39 9.08 22.37
CA LYS A 205 -4.17 10.23 22.87
C LYS A 205 -4.55 11.21 21.74
N ASN A 206 -3.62 11.49 20.81
CA ASN A 206 -3.86 12.42 19.70
C ASN A 206 -4.87 11.86 18.65
N LEU A 207 -5.08 10.56 18.60
CA LEU A 207 -6.05 9.93 17.72
C LEU A 207 -7.36 9.56 18.42
N GLU A 208 -7.42 9.67 19.73
CA GLU A 208 -8.63 9.48 20.51
C GLU A 208 -9.71 10.43 20.00
N HIS A 209 -10.90 9.92 19.72
CA HIS A 209 -12.02 10.67 19.12
C HIS A 209 -11.70 11.36 17.76
N ALA A 210 -10.57 11.06 17.10
CA ALA A 210 -10.22 11.68 15.82
C ALA A 210 -11.09 11.19 14.66
N PHE A 211 -11.72 10.05 14.81
CA PHE A 211 -12.53 9.40 13.79
C PHE A 211 -13.97 9.18 14.28
N ALA A 212 -14.91 9.19 13.34
CA ALA A 212 -16.31 8.87 13.55
C ALA A 212 -16.85 8.05 12.37
N PRO A 213 -17.92 7.29 12.55
CA PRO A 213 -18.67 6.69 11.45
C PRO A 213 -19.08 7.77 10.43
N GLY A 214 -18.97 7.45 9.17
CA GLY A 214 -19.13 8.44 8.09
C GLY A 214 -20.26 8.18 7.14
N GLY A 215 -20.65 6.95 6.93
CA GLY A 215 -21.69 6.53 6.02
C GLY A 215 -22.78 5.74 6.75
N ASP A 216 -23.79 5.39 6.01
CA ASP A 216 -24.77 4.43 6.44
C ASP A 216 -24.10 3.05 6.53
N PRO A 217 -24.06 2.40 7.71
CA PRO A 217 -23.52 1.05 7.85
C PRO A 217 -24.23 0.03 6.97
N ASP A 218 -25.51 0.26 6.65
CA ASP A 218 -26.34 -0.61 5.84
C ASP A 218 -26.01 -0.54 4.33
N ARG A 219 -25.12 0.36 3.92
CA ARG A 219 -24.58 0.45 2.56
C ARG A 219 -23.31 -0.35 2.32
N LEU A 220 -22.88 -1.15 3.25
CA LEU A 220 -21.92 -2.20 2.96
C LEU A 220 -22.58 -3.20 2.01
N PRO A 221 -21.87 -3.69 0.98
CA PRO A 221 -22.40 -4.75 0.12
C PRO A 221 -22.80 -5.94 1.01
N THR A 222 -24.10 -6.19 1.11
CA THR A 222 -24.65 -7.28 1.96
C THR A 222 -24.73 -8.61 1.22
N ASP A 223 -24.41 -8.62 -0.07
CA ASP A 223 -24.54 -9.78 -0.92
C ASP A 223 -23.17 -10.49 -1.07
N PHE A 224 -22.90 -11.38 -0.12
CA PHE A 224 -21.89 -12.44 -0.28
C PHE A 224 -22.35 -13.75 0.37
#